data_9a73e35e6aa0705fc34687a1688c2a4c
#
_entry.id   9a73e35e6aa0705fc34687a1688c2a4c
#
_cell.length_a   1.000
_cell.length_b   1.000
_cell.length_c   1.000
_cell.angle_alpha   90.00
_cell.angle_beta   90.00
_cell.angle_gamma   90.00
#
_symmetry.space_group_name_H-M   'P 1'
#
loop_
_entity.id
_entity.type
_entity.pdbx_description
1 polymer ?
#
loop_
_entity_poly.entity_id
_entity_poly.type
_entity_poly.pdbx_seq_one_letter_code
_entity_poly.pdbx_strand_id
1 'polypeptide(L)'
;MKISKIFTIAAIVACVASIASCKGSNETKDDANTADTTAVADSVEPETYLTAIDRYLVDSIGKFYDKADASISNIQIVAVDEQNPEDILAWGCYWLENYNIAGDTLKTASGGSHPGLMHIRNTDGHFEVTSFDRVNDGSDFTPSAKRIFGDKFDEFSRINSNDVARDSARMEAIRKYVDRNGLKVNLVQDYGWPAKEIK
;
A
#
# COMPACT_ATOMS: atom_id res chain seq x y z
N MET A 1 -20.82 33.09 -21.79
CA MET A 1 -22.14 32.74 -21.23
C MET A 1 -21.94 31.57 -20.28
N LYS A 2 -22.03 31.82 -18.97
CA LYS A 2 -21.78 30.82 -17.91
C LYS A 2 -23.03 29.97 -17.70
N ILE A 3 -22.89 28.64 -17.70
CA ILE A 3 -23.94 27.76 -17.18
C ILE A 3 -23.31 26.88 -16.11
N SER A 4 -23.61 27.23 -14.87
CA SER A 4 -23.32 26.46 -13.65
C SER A 4 -24.35 25.34 -13.54
N LYS A 5 -23.91 24.09 -13.40
CA LYS A 5 -24.80 22.97 -13.05
C LYS A 5 -24.56 22.60 -11.57
N ILE A 6 -25.56 22.91 -10.76
CA ILE A 6 -25.67 22.53 -9.37
C ILE A 6 -26.18 21.09 -9.32
N PHE A 7 -25.45 20.17 -8.70
CA PHE A 7 -25.93 18.83 -8.39
C PHE A 7 -26.52 18.81 -6.97
N THR A 8 -27.81 18.54 -6.91
CA THR A 8 -28.58 18.38 -5.69
C THR A 8 -28.42 16.98 -5.13
N ILE A 9 -27.95 16.87 -3.89
CA ILE A 9 -27.86 15.61 -3.16
C ILE A 9 -29.23 15.31 -2.55
N ALA A 10 -29.82 14.17 -2.92
CA ALA A 10 -31.04 13.65 -2.31
C ALA A 10 -30.69 12.69 -1.16
N ALA A 11 -31.07 13.05 0.06
CA ALA A 11 -30.96 12.21 1.25
C ALA A 11 -32.12 11.19 1.26
N ILE A 12 -31.78 9.91 1.38
CA ILE A 12 -32.76 8.83 1.59
C ILE A 12 -32.73 8.49 3.10
N VAL A 13 -33.86 8.73 3.74
CA VAL A 13 -34.14 8.34 5.15
C VAL A 13 -34.67 6.90 5.14
N ALA A 14 -34.00 5.98 5.85
CA ALA A 14 -34.47 4.62 6.05
C ALA A 14 -35.25 4.49 7.35
N CYS A 15 -36.48 3.98 7.24
CA CYS A 15 -37.39 3.73 8.36
C CYS A 15 -36.98 2.48 9.14
N VAL A 16 -36.99 2.64 10.47
CA VAL A 16 -36.87 1.56 11.47
C VAL A 16 -38.25 0.95 11.69
N ALA A 17 -38.38 -0.35 11.55
CA ALA A 17 -39.55 -1.10 11.98
C ALA A 17 -39.17 -2.01 13.16
N SER A 18 -39.71 -1.70 14.33
CA SER A 18 -39.67 -2.48 15.57
C SER A 18 -40.77 -3.54 15.55
N ILE A 19 -40.45 -4.79 15.88
CA ILE A 19 -41.48 -5.76 16.27
C ILE A 19 -41.05 -6.38 17.60
N ALA A 20 -42.00 -6.27 18.55
CA ALA A 20 -41.90 -6.73 19.93
C ALA A 20 -42.55 -8.13 20.11
N SER A 21 -41.89 -8.92 20.94
CA SER A 21 -42.44 -9.85 21.95
C SER A 21 -43.43 -10.95 21.58
N CYS A 22 -43.10 -12.17 21.93
CA CYS A 22 -43.97 -13.02 22.77
C CYS A 22 -43.17 -14.07 23.55
N LYS A 23 -43.57 -14.20 24.81
CA LYS A 23 -43.09 -14.98 25.93
C LYS A 23 -43.70 -16.40 25.88
N GLY A 24 -42.91 -17.43 26.17
CA GLY A 24 -43.45 -18.77 26.44
C GLY A 24 -42.36 -19.69 27.01
N SER A 25 -42.52 -20.03 28.26
CA SER A 25 -41.70 -20.97 29.06
C SER A 25 -41.93 -22.45 28.64
N ASN A 26 -40.87 -23.25 28.60
CA ASN A 26 -40.74 -24.46 29.42
C ASN A 26 -39.39 -25.17 29.24
N GLU A 27 -38.92 -25.74 30.34
CA GLU A 27 -37.68 -26.47 30.54
C GLU A 27 -37.55 -27.74 29.71
N THR A 28 -36.33 -28.02 29.25
CA THR A 28 -35.64 -29.32 29.51
C THR A 28 -34.16 -29.20 29.04
N LYS A 29 -33.28 -29.77 29.87
CA LYS A 29 -31.84 -29.90 29.68
C LYS A 29 -31.53 -30.78 28.47
N ASP A 30 -30.48 -30.41 27.71
CA ASP A 30 -29.42 -31.33 27.31
C ASP A 30 -28.22 -30.50 26.71
N ASP A 31 -27.04 -30.95 27.11
CA ASP A 31 -25.74 -30.42 26.75
C ASP A 31 -25.47 -30.49 25.24
N ALA A 32 -25.13 -29.34 24.60
CA ALA A 32 -24.37 -29.35 23.39
C ALA A 32 -23.54 -28.05 23.31
N ASN A 33 -22.25 -28.25 23.45
CA ASN A 33 -21.18 -27.27 23.25
C ASN A 33 -21.29 -26.61 21.86
N THR A 34 -21.90 -25.44 21.78
CA THR A 34 -21.88 -24.61 20.57
C THR A 34 -20.71 -23.64 20.71
N ALA A 35 -19.60 -23.97 20.07
CA ALA A 35 -18.53 -23.06 19.86
C ALA A 35 -19.09 -21.84 19.06
N ASP A 36 -19.19 -20.72 19.73
CA ASP A 36 -19.48 -19.41 19.14
C ASP A 36 -18.28 -19.02 18.27
N THR A 37 -18.34 -19.43 16.99
CA THR A 37 -17.42 -18.96 15.97
C THR A 37 -17.86 -17.55 15.60
N THR A 38 -17.40 -16.57 16.35
CA THR A 38 -17.42 -15.18 15.92
C THR A 38 -16.53 -15.11 14.67
N ALA A 39 -17.17 -15.19 13.50
CA ALA A 39 -16.53 -14.86 12.24
C ALA A 39 -16.10 -13.39 12.35
N VAL A 40 -14.83 -13.16 12.59
CA VAL A 40 -14.20 -11.87 12.36
C VAL A 40 -14.39 -11.62 10.87
N ALA A 41 -15.30 -10.73 10.52
CA ALA A 41 -15.41 -10.24 9.16
C ALA A 41 -14.08 -9.52 8.87
N ASP A 42 -13.21 -10.22 8.15
CA ASP A 42 -12.02 -9.66 7.55
C ASP A 42 -12.50 -8.55 6.61
N SER A 43 -12.38 -7.31 7.05
CA SER A 43 -12.69 -6.15 6.22
C SER A 43 -11.59 -6.08 5.16
N VAL A 44 -11.78 -6.78 4.06
CA VAL A 44 -10.90 -6.68 2.89
C VAL A 44 -10.99 -5.23 2.40
N GLU A 45 -9.95 -4.47 2.66
CA GLU A 45 -9.80 -3.12 2.10
C GLU A 45 -9.94 -3.21 0.58
N PRO A 46 -10.68 -2.30 -0.05
CA PRO A 46 -10.84 -2.32 -1.50
C PRO A 46 -9.47 -2.20 -2.17
N GLU A 47 -9.24 -3.02 -3.20
CA GLU A 47 -8.02 -2.95 -3.98
C GLU A 47 -7.89 -1.58 -4.65
N THR A 48 -6.66 -1.06 -4.72
CA THR A 48 -6.33 0.24 -5.31
C THR A 48 -5.11 0.11 -6.21
N TYR A 49 -4.82 1.13 -7.00
CA TYR A 49 -3.55 1.15 -7.75
C TYR A 49 -2.32 1.07 -6.83
N LEU A 50 -2.40 1.56 -5.58
CA LEU A 50 -1.30 1.44 -4.61
C LEU A 50 -1.04 0.00 -4.20
N THR A 51 -2.09 -0.80 -3.98
CA THR A 51 -1.94 -2.23 -3.67
C THR A 51 -1.37 -3.01 -4.86
N ALA A 52 -1.73 -2.63 -6.09
CA ALA A 52 -1.13 -3.22 -7.29
C ALA A 52 0.36 -2.88 -7.44
N ILE A 53 0.73 -1.63 -7.15
CA ILE A 53 2.14 -1.19 -7.13
C ILE A 53 2.94 -1.95 -6.07
N ASP A 54 2.42 -2.06 -4.83
CA ASP A 54 3.04 -2.82 -3.74
C ASP A 54 3.31 -4.27 -4.16
N ARG A 55 2.27 -4.95 -4.65
CA ARG A 55 2.36 -6.33 -5.15
C ARG A 55 3.40 -6.46 -6.28
N TYR A 56 3.41 -5.53 -7.24
CA TYR A 56 4.38 -5.55 -8.34
C TYR A 56 5.83 -5.36 -7.83
N LEU A 57 6.05 -4.46 -6.90
CA LEU A 57 7.37 -4.24 -6.31
C LEU A 57 7.86 -5.50 -5.58
N VAL A 58 7.02 -6.12 -4.78
CA VAL A 58 7.39 -7.33 -4.03
C VAL A 58 7.56 -8.54 -4.98
N ASP A 59 6.61 -8.79 -5.87
CA ASP A 59 6.55 -10.02 -6.66
C ASP A 59 7.40 -9.96 -7.93
N SER A 60 7.58 -8.78 -8.54
CA SER A 60 8.29 -8.65 -9.81
C SER A 60 9.69 -8.05 -9.64
N ILE A 61 9.81 -6.94 -8.92
CA ILE A 61 11.11 -6.32 -8.62
C ILE A 61 11.87 -7.13 -7.57
N GLY A 62 11.16 -7.66 -6.57
CA GLY A 62 11.74 -8.49 -5.52
C GLY A 62 12.51 -9.72 -6.03
N LYS A 63 12.17 -10.24 -7.22
CA LYS A 63 12.90 -11.37 -7.86
C LYS A 63 14.36 -11.09 -8.18
N PHE A 64 14.76 -9.81 -8.25
CA PHE A 64 16.13 -9.41 -8.52
C PHE A 64 17.00 -9.32 -7.26
N TYR A 65 16.41 -9.57 -6.09
CA TYR A 65 17.09 -9.55 -4.81
C TYR A 65 17.15 -10.96 -4.21
N ASP A 66 18.14 -11.18 -3.32
CA ASP A 66 18.18 -12.39 -2.51
C ASP A 66 16.96 -12.49 -1.60
N LYS A 67 16.52 -13.71 -1.33
CA LYS A 67 15.40 -13.95 -0.42
C LYS A 67 15.71 -13.41 0.97
N ALA A 68 14.71 -12.75 1.55
CA ALA A 68 14.72 -12.23 2.91
C ALA A 68 13.42 -12.63 3.64
N ASP A 69 13.36 -12.41 4.95
CA ASP A 69 12.21 -12.76 5.76
C ASP A 69 11.02 -11.81 5.54
N ALA A 70 11.30 -10.56 5.14
CA ALA A 70 10.29 -9.56 4.82
C ALA A 70 10.75 -8.69 3.64
N SER A 71 9.82 -8.39 2.72
CA SER A 71 10.00 -7.42 1.63
C SER A 71 8.94 -6.32 1.81
N ILE A 72 9.39 -5.09 1.96
CA ILE A 72 8.53 -3.95 2.30
C ILE A 72 8.73 -2.85 1.28
N SER A 73 7.64 -2.45 0.62
CA SER A 73 7.66 -1.33 -0.31
C SER A 73 7.43 0.00 0.41
N ASN A 74 8.05 1.06 -0.10
CA ASN A 74 7.75 2.45 0.26
C ASN A 74 7.42 3.20 -1.03
N ILE A 75 6.17 3.65 -1.15
CA ILE A 75 5.60 4.22 -2.36
C ILE A 75 5.35 5.71 -2.13
N GLN A 76 6.04 6.56 -2.90
CA GLN A 76 5.80 8.00 -2.91
C GLN A 76 5.31 8.42 -4.30
N ILE A 77 4.03 8.73 -4.41
CA ILE A 77 3.42 9.17 -5.68
C ILE A 77 3.82 10.61 -5.98
N VAL A 78 4.30 10.85 -7.19
CA VAL A 78 4.58 12.18 -7.76
C VAL A 78 3.33 12.72 -8.45
N ALA A 79 2.68 11.90 -9.26
CA ALA A 79 1.42 12.21 -9.93
C ALA A 79 0.70 10.93 -10.31
N VAL A 80 -0.61 11.01 -10.49
CA VAL A 80 -1.42 9.92 -11.04
C VAL A 80 -2.43 10.48 -12.03
N ASP A 81 -2.68 9.73 -13.11
CA ASP A 81 -3.77 9.99 -14.06
C ASP A 81 -4.64 8.73 -14.15
N GLU A 82 -5.85 8.82 -13.62
CA GLU A 82 -6.84 7.73 -13.56
C GLU A 82 -7.97 7.89 -14.60
N GLN A 83 -7.83 8.80 -15.56
CA GLN A 83 -8.88 9.09 -16.54
C GLN A 83 -9.19 7.89 -17.44
N ASN A 84 -8.20 7.05 -17.72
CA ASN A 84 -8.36 5.83 -18.48
C ASN A 84 -8.14 4.60 -17.59
N PRO A 85 -9.20 3.84 -17.24
CA PRO A 85 -9.05 2.65 -16.39
C PRO A 85 -8.24 1.53 -17.05
N GLU A 86 -8.15 1.49 -18.38
CA GLU A 86 -7.32 0.51 -19.10
C GLU A 86 -5.82 0.86 -19.04
N ASP A 87 -5.48 2.12 -18.69
CA ASP A 87 -4.11 2.59 -18.60
C ASP A 87 -4.02 3.76 -17.62
N ILE A 88 -4.11 3.47 -16.34
CA ILE A 88 -3.85 4.41 -15.25
C ILE A 88 -2.35 4.65 -15.18
N LEU A 89 -1.94 5.92 -15.19
CA LEU A 89 -0.55 6.32 -15.17
C LEU A 89 -0.14 6.77 -13.77
N ALA A 90 0.81 6.08 -13.14
CA ALA A 90 1.34 6.43 -11.83
C ALA A 90 2.84 6.75 -11.92
N TRP A 91 3.18 8.04 -11.77
CA TRP A 91 4.57 8.49 -11.63
C TRP A 91 4.95 8.48 -10.16
N GLY A 92 6.09 7.85 -9.83
CA GLY A 92 6.47 7.75 -8.43
C GLY A 92 7.94 7.51 -8.17
N CYS A 93 8.31 7.68 -6.89
CA CYS A 93 9.53 7.18 -6.30
C CYS A 93 9.16 5.90 -5.54
N TYR A 94 9.57 4.77 -6.06
CA TYR A 94 9.24 3.45 -5.53
C TYR A 94 10.49 2.83 -4.90
N TRP A 95 10.35 2.39 -3.66
CA TRP A 95 11.43 1.72 -2.94
C TRP A 95 10.96 0.32 -2.58
N LEU A 96 11.87 -0.64 -2.71
CA LEU A 96 11.70 -1.97 -2.14
C LEU A 96 12.88 -2.24 -1.22
N GLU A 97 12.60 -2.63 0.01
CA GLU A 97 13.61 -2.98 0.99
C GLU A 97 13.31 -4.35 1.58
N ASN A 98 14.36 -5.15 1.71
CA ASN A 98 14.30 -6.52 2.19
C ASN A 98 14.99 -6.60 3.56
N TYR A 99 14.37 -7.32 4.49
CA TYR A 99 14.81 -7.42 5.85
C TYR A 99 14.91 -8.88 6.30
N ASN A 100 15.96 -9.18 7.08
CA ASN A 100 16.02 -10.41 7.86
C ASN A 100 15.58 -10.12 9.30
N ILE A 101 14.82 -11.05 9.89
CA ILE A 101 14.33 -10.95 11.27
C ILE A 101 15.37 -11.57 12.20
N ALA A 102 15.89 -10.77 13.13
CA ALA A 102 16.85 -11.22 14.16
C ALA A 102 16.34 -10.81 15.54
N GLY A 103 15.69 -11.75 16.24
CA GLY A 103 15.01 -11.48 17.51
C GLY A 103 13.87 -10.48 17.34
N ASP A 104 13.98 -9.33 17.97
CA ASP A 104 13.00 -8.23 17.90
C ASP A 104 13.34 -7.15 16.86
N THR A 105 14.29 -7.43 15.96
CA THR A 105 14.87 -6.45 15.05
C THR A 105 14.72 -6.88 13.59
N LEU A 106 14.19 -5.99 12.73
CA LEU A 106 14.31 -6.05 11.29
C LEU A 106 15.67 -5.52 10.86
N LYS A 107 16.53 -6.36 10.28
CA LYS A 107 17.83 -5.97 9.76
C LYS A 107 17.78 -5.84 8.26
N THR A 108 18.11 -4.66 7.73
CA THR A 108 18.18 -4.42 6.29
C THR A 108 19.16 -5.39 5.63
N ALA A 109 18.69 -6.17 4.68
CA ALA A 109 19.47 -7.16 3.92
C ALA A 109 19.82 -6.64 2.53
N SER A 110 18.86 -6.05 1.82
CA SER A 110 19.03 -5.49 0.49
C SER A 110 17.92 -4.49 0.19
N GLY A 111 17.98 -3.82 -0.94
CA GLY A 111 16.92 -2.93 -1.40
C GLY A 111 17.40 -1.93 -2.43
N GLY A 112 16.46 -1.16 -2.97
CA GLY A 112 16.78 -0.15 -3.96
C GLY A 112 15.65 0.80 -4.29
N SER A 113 16.03 1.87 -4.97
CA SER A 113 15.13 2.89 -5.52
C SER A 113 14.79 2.55 -6.97
N HIS A 114 13.53 2.65 -7.30
CA HIS A 114 13.00 2.33 -8.64
C HIS A 114 12.04 3.45 -9.08
N PRO A 115 12.53 4.71 -9.27
CA PRO A 115 11.64 5.77 -9.74
C PRO A 115 11.22 5.53 -11.19
N GLY A 116 10.01 5.98 -11.53
CA GLY A 116 9.51 5.83 -12.90
C GLY A 116 8.01 6.02 -13.03
N LEU A 117 7.49 5.54 -14.16
CA LEU A 117 6.07 5.52 -14.52
C LEU A 117 5.58 4.08 -14.59
N MET A 118 4.62 3.73 -13.75
CA MET A 118 3.87 2.47 -13.85
C MET A 118 2.58 2.68 -14.62
N HIS A 119 2.30 1.76 -15.54
CA HIS A 119 1.05 1.62 -16.27
C HIS A 119 0.20 0.58 -15.57
N ILE A 120 -1.03 0.92 -15.21
CA ILE A 120 -1.89 0.08 -14.39
C ILE A 120 -3.26 -0.04 -15.04
N ARG A 121 -3.74 -1.27 -15.18
CA ARG A 121 -5.09 -1.56 -15.64
C ARG A 121 -6.00 -1.81 -14.46
N ASN A 122 -7.20 -1.24 -14.50
CA ASN A 122 -8.30 -1.57 -13.59
C ASN A 122 -9.38 -2.34 -14.37
N THR A 123 -9.58 -3.60 -14.01
CA THR A 123 -10.65 -4.42 -14.55
C THR A 123 -11.62 -4.76 -13.42
N ASP A 124 -12.78 -4.09 -13.41
CA ASP A 124 -13.85 -4.33 -12.42
C ASP A 124 -13.38 -4.25 -10.96
N GLY A 125 -12.46 -3.31 -10.65
CA GLY A 125 -11.93 -3.11 -9.30
C GLY A 125 -10.68 -3.94 -8.99
N HIS A 126 -10.21 -4.77 -9.92
CA HIS A 126 -8.92 -5.44 -9.84
C HIS A 126 -7.85 -4.64 -10.58
N PHE A 127 -6.80 -4.25 -9.87
CA PHE A 127 -5.72 -3.43 -10.41
C PHE A 127 -4.48 -4.30 -10.70
N GLU A 128 -3.88 -4.11 -11.89
CA GLU A 128 -2.68 -4.83 -12.32
C GLU A 128 -1.68 -3.87 -12.97
N VAL A 129 -0.40 -3.91 -12.54
CA VAL A 129 0.69 -3.21 -13.24
C VAL A 129 1.01 -3.96 -14.53
N THR A 130 0.76 -3.34 -15.67
CA THR A 130 0.96 -3.93 -17.01
C THR A 130 2.35 -3.65 -17.55
N SER A 131 2.95 -2.50 -17.22
CA SER A 131 4.34 -2.17 -17.57
C SER A 131 4.93 -1.13 -16.62
N PHE A 132 6.25 -1.01 -16.64
CA PHE A 132 7.00 -0.09 -15.81
C PHE A 132 8.17 0.54 -16.57
N ASP A 133 8.05 1.84 -16.85
CA ASP A 133 9.11 2.66 -17.43
C ASP A 133 10.01 3.17 -16.31
N ARG A 134 11.12 2.49 -16.08
CA ARG A 134 12.09 2.82 -15.02
C ARG A 134 13.07 3.89 -15.46
N VAL A 135 13.42 4.78 -14.53
CA VAL A 135 14.56 5.68 -14.66
C VAL A 135 15.85 4.84 -14.67
N ASN A 136 16.76 5.13 -15.58
CA ASN A 136 18.06 4.47 -15.68
C ASN A 136 18.99 4.93 -14.55
N ASP A 137 19.93 4.08 -14.17
CA ASP A 137 20.95 4.41 -13.18
C ASP A 137 22.15 5.16 -13.80
N GLY A 138 23.02 5.68 -12.93
CA GLY A 138 24.29 6.30 -13.30
C GLY A 138 24.14 7.58 -14.11
N SER A 139 24.94 7.75 -15.16
CA SER A 139 24.94 8.97 -15.99
C SER A 139 23.63 9.23 -16.72
N ASP A 140 22.83 8.19 -16.95
CA ASP A 140 21.55 8.27 -17.62
C ASP A 140 20.36 8.59 -16.69
N PHE A 141 20.61 8.71 -15.39
CA PHE A 141 19.55 8.98 -14.40
C PHE A 141 18.76 10.24 -14.76
N THR A 142 19.42 11.40 -14.79
CA THR A 142 18.75 12.68 -15.06
C THR A 142 18.13 12.75 -16.47
N PRO A 143 18.80 12.34 -17.56
CA PRO A 143 18.18 12.30 -18.87
C PRO A 143 16.94 11.42 -18.96
N SER A 144 16.98 10.21 -18.41
CA SER A 144 15.84 9.29 -18.42
C SER A 144 14.71 9.78 -17.51
N ALA A 145 15.03 10.33 -16.32
CA ALA A 145 14.03 10.92 -15.44
C ALA A 145 13.29 12.09 -16.11
N LYS A 146 14.01 13.01 -16.76
CA LYS A 146 13.37 14.10 -17.51
C LYS A 146 12.45 13.61 -18.61
N ARG A 147 12.83 12.53 -19.31
CA ARG A 147 11.98 11.94 -20.35
C ARG A 147 10.72 11.30 -19.78
N ILE A 148 10.84 10.55 -18.66
CA ILE A 148 9.73 9.79 -18.06
C ILE A 148 8.78 10.73 -17.31
N PHE A 149 9.29 11.67 -16.54
CA PHE A 149 8.47 12.56 -15.72
C PHE A 149 7.97 13.81 -16.48
N GLY A 150 8.65 14.22 -17.56
CA GLY A 150 8.22 15.38 -18.38
C GLY A 150 8.01 16.63 -17.55
N ASP A 151 6.79 17.18 -17.59
CA ASP A 151 6.36 18.36 -16.82
C ASP A 151 6.32 18.14 -15.30
N LYS A 152 6.37 16.89 -14.83
CA LYS A 152 6.39 16.49 -13.42
C LYS A 152 7.81 16.35 -12.87
N PHE A 153 8.84 16.61 -13.68
CA PHE A 153 10.24 16.39 -13.29
C PHE A 153 10.68 17.18 -12.06
N ASP A 154 10.22 18.44 -11.93
CA ASP A 154 10.58 19.29 -10.80
C ASP A 154 9.98 18.75 -9.50
N GLU A 155 8.72 18.28 -9.53
CA GLU A 155 8.06 17.64 -8.38
C GLU A 155 8.73 16.31 -8.04
N PHE A 156 9.05 15.47 -9.04
CA PHE A 156 9.85 14.29 -8.86
C PHE A 156 11.16 14.59 -8.15
N SER A 157 11.92 15.58 -8.65
CA SER A 157 13.21 15.96 -8.08
C SER A 157 13.08 16.38 -6.60
N ARG A 158 12.04 17.15 -6.28
CA ARG A 158 11.75 17.60 -4.92
C ARG A 158 11.44 16.42 -3.98
N ILE A 159 10.63 15.46 -4.41
CA ILE A 159 10.28 14.28 -3.63
C ILE A 159 11.49 13.35 -3.48
N ASN A 160 12.17 13.06 -4.59
CA ASN A 160 13.29 12.13 -4.63
C ASN A 160 14.49 12.58 -3.79
N SER A 161 14.69 13.91 -3.64
CA SER A 161 15.78 14.47 -2.81
C SER A 161 15.40 14.69 -1.34
N ASN A 162 14.16 14.42 -0.94
CA ASN A 162 13.70 14.63 0.43
C ASN A 162 13.92 13.39 1.30
N ASP A 163 15.14 13.23 1.80
CA ASP A 163 15.54 12.08 2.63
C ASP A 163 14.71 11.95 3.93
N VAL A 164 14.31 13.07 4.53
CA VAL A 164 13.52 13.08 5.77
C VAL A 164 12.11 12.53 5.52
N ALA A 165 11.45 13.00 4.46
CA ALA A 165 10.13 12.50 4.10
C ALA A 165 10.18 11.03 3.68
N ARG A 166 11.25 10.62 2.98
CA ARG A 166 11.46 9.23 2.59
C ARG A 166 11.64 8.31 3.80
N ASP A 167 12.49 8.69 4.78
CA ASP A 167 12.71 7.90 6.00
C ASP A 167 11.40 7.79 6.81
N SER A 168 10.64 8.88 6.93
CA SER A 168 9.34 8.87 7.60
C SER A 168 8.34 7.93 6.92
N ALA A 169 8.23 7.98 5.59
CA ALA A 169 7.34 7.10 4.83
C ALA A 169 7.78 5.63 4.91
N ARG A 170 9.09 5.37 4.92
CA ARG A 170 9.66 4.05 5.15
C ARG A 170 9.28 3.49 6.52
N MET A 171 9.46 4.26 7.58
CA MET A 171 9.10 3.84 8.94
C MET A 171 7.60 3.54 9.08
N GLU A 172 6.75 4.34 8.43
CA GLU A 172 5.31 4.09 8.38
C GLU A 172 4.98 2.78 7.63
N ALA A 173 5.65 2.50 6.51
CA ALA A 173 5.48 1.26 5.75
C ALA A 173 5.91 0.04 6.58
N ILE A 174 7.05 0.13 7.28
CA ILE A 174 7.54 -0.91 8.19
C ILE A 174 6.52 -1.17 9.31
N ARG A 175 6.02 -0.13 9.97
CA ARG A 175 5.02 -0.26 11.04
C ARG A 175 3.76 -0.98 10.55
N LYS A 176 3.19 -0.53 9.42
CA LYS A 176 2.01 -1.16 8.82
C LYS A 176 2.26 -2.63 8.46
N TYR A 177 3.44 -2.95 7.95
CA TYR A 177 3.80 -4.32 7.64
C TYR A 177 3.89 -5.19 8.90
N VAL A 178 4.56 -4.70 9.94
CA VAL A 178 4.71 -5.39 11.24
C VAL A 178 3.34 -5.65 11.86
N ASP A 179 2.47 -4.66 11.91
CA ASP A 179 1.13 -4.75 12.48
C ASP A 179 0.26 -5.75 11.71
N ARG A 180 0.21 -5.62 10.37
CA ARG A 180 -0.59 -6.50 9.50
C ARG A 180 -0.18 -7.97 9.58
N ASN A 181 1.12 -8.23 9.72
CA ASN A 181 1.66 -9.58 9.78
C ASN A 181 1.82 -10.12 11.22
N GLY A 182 1.43 -9.35 12.24
CA GLY A 182 1.51 -9.74 13.64
C GLY A 182 2.94 -10.05 14.11
N LEU A 183 3.95 -9.40 13.51
CA LEU A 183 5.35 -9.65 13.84
C LEU A 183 5.70 -9.10 15.23
N LYS A 184 6.56 -9.82 15.94
CA LYS A 184 7.02 -9.44 17.29
C LYS A 184 8.35 -8.70 17.22
N VAL A 185 8.46 -7.73 16.32
CA VAL A 185 9.63 -6.88 16.13
C VAL A 185 9.27 -5.44 16.50
N ASN A 186 10.19 -4.73 17.09
CA ASN A 186 10.02 -3.34 17.53
C ASN A 186 11.21 -2.44 17.15
N LEU A 187 12.22 -3.03 16.51
CA LEU A 187 13.43 -2.35 16.06
C LEU A 187 13.66 -2.56 14.56
N VAL A 188 14.26 -1.58 13.91
CA VAL A 188 14.85 -1.67 12.58
C VAL A 188 16.31 -1.25 12.62
N GLN A 189 17.17 -1.98 11.92
CA GLN A 189 18.60 -1.73 11.87
C GLN A 189 19.11 -1.73 10.42
N ASP A 190 19.68 -0.61 10.02
CA ASP A 190 20.40 -0.48 8.75
C ASP A 190 21.88 -0.89 8.94
N TYR A 191 22.52 -1.29 7.84
CA TYR A 191 23.90 -1.76 7.73
C TYR A 191 24.90 -1.12 8.73
N GLY A 192 25.15 -1.77 9.88
CA GLY A 192 26.13 -1.32 10.87
C GLY A 192 25.75 -0.07 11.68
N TRP A 193 24.57 0.52 11.43
CA TRP A 193 24.05 1.63 12.23
C TRP A 193 23.32 1.13 13.49
N PRO A 194 23.22 1.96 14.53
CA PRO A 194 22.38 1.63 15.68
C PRO A 194 20.93 1.36 15.28
N ALA A 195 20.31 0.38 15.93
CA ALA A 195 18.89 0.09 15.73
C ALA A 195 18.02 1.28 16.17
N LYS A 196 16.92 1.52 15.43
CA LYS A 196 15.91 2.53 15.71
C LYS A 196 14.60 1.84 16.11
N GLU A 197 13.82 2.45 16.99
CA GLU A 197 12.47 1.97 17.33
C GLU A 197 11.48 2.16 16.17
N ILE A 198 10.67 1.14 15.93
CA ILE A 198 9.50 1.21 15.05
C ILE A 198 8.37 1.84 15.86
N LYS A 199 8.11 3.16 15.67
CA LYS A 199 7.09 3.94 16.40
C LYS A 199 5.85 4.14 15.56
#